data_df210dc9f2eaf9fb22b802e999f5260b
#
_entry.id   df210dc9f2eaf9fb22b802e999f5260b
#
_cell.length_a   1.000
_cell.length_b   1.000
_cell.length_c   1.000
_cell.angle_alpha   90.00
_cell.angle_beta   90.00
_cell.angle_gamma   90.00
#
_symmetry.space_group_name_H-M   'P 1'
#
loop_
_entity.id
_entity.type
_entity.pdbx_description
1 polymer ?
#
loop_
_entity_poly.entity_id
_entity_poly.type
_entity_poly.pdbx_seq_one_letter_code
_entity_poly.pdbx_strand_id
1 'polypeptide(L)'
;MKDYKFETEPFDHQRDVIRDSWAAPYYALFMEMGTGKTKVAIDTMGILYEAKKINAVLVIAPKGVFDNWVKKEVPVHLPKRIPRKIVRWQPNITQKFHDELEPFVLDPFDGMKIFVMNVEAFSTRKGVQIAKVFLSKNPDNMVIVDESTTIKNRQAQRTKNIIALQNVSKYRRILTGSPVTKSPMDLFSQCEFLSPKCLGYNSYYAFQGRYANTQQRTMGHRSFQQIVGYRRLDELNQRLDRFSNRILKEDLSLIHI
;
A
#
# COMPACT_ATOMS: atom_id res chain seq x y z
N MET A 1 -7.16 -17.14 -11.33
CA MET A 1 -8.28 -16.21 -11.35
C MET A 1 -9.57 -16.79 -11.94
N LYS A 2 -9.50 -17.67 -12.95
CA LYS A 2 -10.71 -18.22 -13.62
C LYS A 2 -11.74 -18.86 -12.67
N ASP A 3 -11.30 -19.44 -11.56
CA ASP A 3 -12.16 -20.20 -10.63
C ASP A 3 -12.43 -19.45 -9.31
N TYR A 4 -11.88 -18.23 -9.13
CA TYR A 4 -12.09 -17.46 -7.91
C TYR A 4 -13.53 -16.93 -7.86
N LYS A 5 -14.25 -17.28 -6.79
CA LYS A 5 -15.63 -16.79 -6.54
C LYS A 5 -15.54 -15.61 -5.58
N PHE A 6 -15.96 -14.46 -6.06
CA PHE A 6 -16.03 -13.24 -5.26
C PHE A 6 -17.14 -13.35 -4.19
N GLU A 7 -16.92 -12.79 -3.01
CA GLU A 7 -17.97 -12.67 -1.99
C GLU A 7 -19.00 -11.60 -2.37
N THR A 8 -18.51 -10.50 -2.92
CA THR A 8 -19.32 -9.44 -3.50
C THR A 8 -18.87 -9.23 -4.94
N GLU A 9 -19.81 -9.08 -5.86
CA GLU A 9 -19.50 -8.95 -7.27
C GLU A 9 -18.72 -7.65 -7.54
N PRO A 10 -17.55 -7.71 -8.19
CA PRO A 10 -16.80 -6.51 -8.56
C PRO A 10 -17.45 -5.83 -9.79
N PHE A 11 -17.42 -4.51 -9.84
CA PHE A 11 -17.72 -3.75 -11.05
C PHE A 11 -16.70 -4.01 -12.15
N ASP A 12 -17.03 -3.73 -13.41
CA ASP A 12 -16.16 -4.05 -14.55
C ASP A 12 -14.77 -3.41 -14.42
N HIS A 13 -14.69 -2.13 -14.07
CA HIS A 13 -13.43 -1.45 -13.83
C HIS A 13 -12.57 -2.11 -12.71
N GLN A 14 -13.24 -2.66 -11.67
CA GLN A 14 -12.54 -3.38 -10.59
C GLN A 14 -12.02 -4.73 -11.08
N ARG A 15 -12.81 -5.43 -11.92
CA ARG A 15 -12.36 -6.70 -12.55
C ARG A 15 -11.15 -6.50 -13.43
N ASP A 16 -11.14 -5.43 -14.22
CA ASP A 16 -10.01 -5.11 -15.09
C ASP A 16 -8.75 -4.85 -14.27
N VAL A 17 -8.85 -4.01 -13.22
CA VAL A 17 -7.71 -3.75 -12.32
C VAL A 17 -7.23 -5.03 -11.63
N ILE A 18 -8.15 -5.89 -11.15
CA ILE A 18 -7.77 -7.17 -10.54
C ILE A 18 -7.05 -8.06 -11.56
N ARG A 19 -7.60 -8.19 -12.78
CA ARG A 19 -6.99 -9.01 -13.85
C ARG A 19 -5.56 -8.59 -14.13
N ASP A 20 -5.31 -7.29 -14.23
CA ASP A 20 -4.02 -6.73 -14.61
C ASP A 20 -2.99 -6.75 -13.45
N SER A 21 -3.46 -6.75 -12.20
CA SER A 21 -2.59 -6.52 -11.04
C SER A 21 -2.42 -7.71 -10.09
N TRP A 22 -3.34 -8.69 -10.07
CA TRP A 22 -3.37 -9.70 -9.00
C TRP A 22 -2.07 -10.50 -8.86
N ALA A 23 -1.46 -10.89 -9.98
CA ALA A 23 -0.24 -11.71 -10.00
C ALA A 23 1.05 -10.89 -9.87
N ALA A 24 0.97 -9.57 -10.05
CA ALA A 24 2.14 -8.71 -9.97
C ALA A 24 2.70 -8.67 -8.54
N PRO A 25 4.02 -8.81 -8.34
CA PRO A 25 4.62 -8.78 -7.00
C PRO A 25 4.45 -7.41 -6.32
N TYR A 26 4.30 -6.35 -7.09
CA TYR A 26 3.99 -5.01 -6.59
C TYR A 26 3.09 -4.27 -7.57
N TYR A 27 2.18 -3.45 -7.04
CA TYR A 27 1.25 -2.67 -7.85
C TYR A 27 0.67 -1.48 -7.09
N ALA A 28 0.41 -0.38 -7.80
CA ALA A 28 -0.24 0.81 -7.24
C ALA A 28 -1.69 0.91 -7.71
N LEU A 29 -2.61 1.02 -6.76
CA LEU A 29 -4.04 1.23 -7.02
C LEU A 29 -4.35 2.73 -6.84
N PHE A 30 -4.16 3.51 -7.91
CA PHE A 30 -4.49 4.92 -7.95
C PHE A 30 -5.95 5.10 -8.35
N MET A 31 -6.83 4.75 -7.44
CA MET A 31 -8.27 4.75 -7.65
C MET A 31 -8.91 5.81 -6.74
N GLU A 32 -9.73 6.69 -7.30
CA GLU A 32 -10.37 7.77 -6.57
C GLU A 32 -11.24 7.25 -5.41
N MET A 33 -11.51 8.08 -4.42
CA MET A 33 -12.34 7.71 -3.28
C MET A 33 -13.74 7.25 -3.76
N GLY A 34 -14.19 6.09 -3.29
CA GLY A 34 -15.48 5.51 -3.67
C GLY A 34 -15.48 4.62 -4.91
N THR A 35 -14.35 4.47 -5.64
CA THR A 35 -14.25 3.56 -6.80
C THR A 35 -13.91 2.12 -6.43
N GLY A 36 -13.73 1.81 -5.12
CA GLY A 36 -13.57 0.46 -4.61
C GLY A 36 -12.13 -0.06 -4.54
N LYS A 37 -11.12 0.81 -4.40
CA LYS A 37 -9.71 0.41 -4.25
C LYS A 37 -9.48 -0.63 -3.14
N THR A 38 -10.17 -0.50 -2.02
CA THR A 38 -10.07 -1.43 -0.87
C THR A 38 -10.59 -2.81 -1.25
N LYS A 39 -11.75 -2.87 -1.93
CA LYS A 39 -12.31 -4.11 -2.46
C LYS A 39 -11.34 -4.81 -3.42
N VAL A 40 -10.78 -4.09 -4.38
CA VAL A 40 -9.77 -4.62 -5.33
C VAL A 40 -8.58 -5.23 -4.57
N ALA A 41 -8.09 -4.57 -3.52
CA ALA A 41 -7.00 -5.10 -2.70
C ALA A 41 -7.40 -6.36 -1.93
N ILE A 42 -8.63 -6.42 -1.38
CA ILE A 42 -9.16 -7.59 -0.67
C ILE A 42 -9.39 -8.77 -1.60
N ASP A 43 -9.97 -8.54 -2.76
CA ASP A 43 -10.13 -9.58 -3.77
C ASP A 43 -8.76 -10.11 -4.24
N THR A 44 -7.79 -9.21 -4.44
CA THR A 44 -6.41 -9.60 -4.79
C THR A 44 -5.78 -10.51 -3.71
N MET A 45 -5.92 -10.18 -2.43
CA MET A 45 -5.38 -11.04 -1.37
C MET A 45 -6.10 -12.39 -1.29
N GLY A 46 -7.42 -12.43 -1.54
CA GLY A 46 -8.19 -13.67 -1.61
C GLY A 46 -7.74 -14.57 -2.76
N ILE A 47 -7.56 -14.00 -3.95
CA ILE A 47 -7.04 -14.70 -5.13
C ILE A 47 -5.63 -15.27 -4.87
N LEU A 48 -4.75 -14.45 -4.29
CA LEU A 48 -3.38 -14.86 -3.96
C LEU A 48 -3.36 -15.99 -2.91
N TYR A 49 -4.28 -15.97 -1.94
CA TYR A 49 -4.41 -17.01 -0.94
C TYR A 49 -4.87 -18.33 -1.58
N GLU A 50 -5.94 -18.33 -2.38
CA GLU A 50 -6.42 -19.54 -3.07
C GLU A 50 -5.38 -20.10 -4.05
N ALA A 51 -4.58 -19.21 -4.66
CA ALA A 51 -3.44 -19.61 -5.48
C ALA A 51 -2.23 -20.12 -4.66
N LYS A 52 -2.34 -20.22 -3.32
CA LYS A 52 -1.28 -20.63 -2.38
C LYS A 52 0.00 -19.78 -2.49
N LYS A 53 -0.17 -18.49 -2.79
CA LYS A 53 0.93 -17.54 -2.93
C LYS A 53 1.18 -16.75 -1.65
N ILE A 54 0.14 -16.56 -0.83
CA ILE A 54 0.21 -15.88 0.47
C ILE A 54 -0.66 -16.60 1.51
N ASN A 55 -0.28 -16.46 2.78
CA ASN A 55 -1.08 -16.86 3.94
C ASN A 55 -1.14 -15.76 5.02
N ALA A 56 -0.49 -14.63 4.77
CA ALA A 56 -0.49 -13.49 5.68
C ALA A 56 -0.57 -12.15 4.94
N VAL A 57 -1.25 -11.19 5.55
CA VAL A 57 -1.38 -9.82 5.04
C VAL A 57 -1.15 -8.83 6.17
N LEU A 58 -0.27 -7.86 5.92
CA LEU A 58 -0.12 -6.68 6.77
C LEU A 58 -0.76 -5.48 6.07
N VAL A 59 -1.79 -4.91 6.68
CA VAL A 59 -2.44 -3.68 6.22
C VAL A 59 -1.95 -2.51 7.07
N ILE A 60 -1.44 -1.47 6.41
CA ILE A 60 -0.99 -0.23 7.04
C ILE A 60 -1.92 0.88 6.55
N ALA A 61 -2.71 1.46 7.44
CA ALA A 61 -3.72 2.46 7.10
C ALA A 61 -3.71 3.65 8.09
N PRO A 62 -4.23 4.83 7.71
CA PRO A 62 -4.42 5.94 8.65
C PRO A 62 -5.35 5.55 9.81
N LYS A 63 -5.14 6.15 10.99
CA LYS A 63 -5.92 5.88 12.21
C LYS A 63 -7.45 5.98 12.01
N GLY A 64 -7.90 6.90 11.16
CA GLY A 64 -9.34 7.04 10.87
C GLY A 64 -9.94 5.96 9.96
N VAL A 65 -9.11 5.16 9.29
CA VAL A 65 -9.55 4.20 8.27
C VAL A 65 -9.27 2.75 8.67
N PHE A 66 -8.23 2.50 9.49
CA PHE A 66 -7.78 1.12 9.76
C PHE A 66 -8.83 0.25 10.47
N ASP A 67 -9.75 0.85 11.26
CA ASP A 67 -10.86 0.13 11.85
C ASP A 67 -11.87 -0.38 10.81
N ASN A 68 -12.03 0.34 9.69
CA ASN A 68 -12.92 -0.08 8.61
C ASN A 68 -12.43 -1.39 7.97
N TRP A 69 -11.12 -1.56 7.83
CA TRP A 69 -10.55 -2.81 7.33
C TRP A 69 -11.00 -4.02 8.14
N VAL A 70 -10.98 -3.89 9.47
CA VAL A 70 -11.32 -4.99 10.39
C VAL A 70 -12.83 -5.21 10.48
N LYS A 71 -13.61 -4.13 10.61
CA LYS A 71 -15.03 -4.21 10.96
C LYS A 71 -15.98 -4.27 9.77
N LYS A 72 -15.55 -3.76 8.60
CA LYS A 72 -16.40 -3.61 7.42
C LYS A 72 -15.81 -4.29 6.18
N GLU A 73 -14.66 -3.84 5.73
CA GLU A 73 -14.14 -4.19 4.40
C GLU A 73 -13.79 -5.68 4.26
N VAL A 74 -12.95 -6.20 5.16
CA VAL A 74 -12.56 -7.62 5.13
C VAL A 74 -13.75 -8.54 5.38
N PRO A 75 -14.62 -8.31 6.38
CA PRO A 75 -15.81 -9.15 6.58
C PRO A 75 -16.79 -9.18 5.39
N VAL A 76 -16.88 -8.07 4.65
CA VAL A 76 -17.82 -7.93 3.54
C VAL A 76 -17.27 -8.51 2.24
N HIS A 77 -15.99 -8.30 1.96
CA HIS A 77 -15.44 -8.60 0.63
C HIS A 77 -14.58 -9.86 0.56
N LEU A 78 -13.91 -10.26 1.68
CA LEU A 78 -13.12 -11.50 1.67
C LEU A 78 -14.05 -12.72 1.78
N PRO A 79 -13.98 -13.69 0.84
CA PRO A 79 -14.86 -14.85 0.84
C PRO A 79 -14.89 -15.59 2.19
N LYS A 80 -16.10 -15.95 2.65
CA LYS A 80 -16.32 -16.63 3.94
C LYS A 80 -15.64 -18.00 3.99
N ARG A 81 -15.46 -18.64 2.83
CA ARG A 81 -14.75 -19.91 2.70
C ARG A 81 -13.25 -19.84 2.99
N ILE A 82 -12.66 -18.64 3.02
CA ILE A 82 -11.25 -18.44 3.40
C ILE A 82 -11.17 -18.31 4.93
N PRO A 83 -10.60 -19.32 5.64
CA PRO A 83 -10.37 -19.23 7.06
C PRO A 83 -9.44 -18.05 7.36
N ARG A 84 -9.77 -17.25 8.37
CA ARG A 84 -8.99 -16.04 8.67
C ARG A 84 -8.94 -15.72 10.14
N LYS A 85 -7.80 -15.17 10.57
CA LYS A 85 -7.63 -14.47 11.85
C LYS A 85 -7.27 -13.02 11.57
N ILE A 86 -7.96 -12.09 12.19
CA ILE A 86 -7.74 -10.65 12.01
C ILE A 86 -7.39 -10.06 13.37
N VAL A 87 -6.21 -9.45 13.47
CA VAL A 87 -5.79 -8.72 14.67
C VAL A 87 -5.54 -7.26 14.31
N ARG A 88 -6.04 -6.38 15.14
CA ARG A 88 -5.86 -4.94 15.04
C ARG A 88 -4.79 -4.48 16.03
N TRP A 89 -3.82 -3.74 15.55
CA TRP A 89 -2.79 -3.13 16.38
C TRP A 89 -3.35 -2.22 17.48
N GLN A 90 -2.78 -2.32 18.67
CA GLN A 90 -3.05 -1.44 19.78
C GLN A 90 -1.73 -0.85 20.30
N PRO A 91 -1.61 0.49 20.42
CA PRO A 91 -0.37 1.13 20.87
C PRO A 91 -0.05 0.78 22.34
N ASN A 92 -1.09 0.67 23.17
CA ASN A 92 -0.98 0.20 24.55
C ASN A 92 -1.16 -1.32 24.57
N ILE A 93 -0.05 -2.05 24.73
CA ILE A 93 -0.09 -3.50 24.84
C ILE A 93 -0.46 -3.86 26.29
N THR A 94 -1.75 -4.09 26.53
CA THR A 94 -2.24 -4.73 27.74
C THR A 94 -1.85 -6.20 27.75
N GLN A 95 -1.83 -6.85 28.93
CA GLN A 95 -1.57 -8.30 29.00
C GLN A 95 -2.52 -9.08 28.11
N LYS A 96 -3.81 -8.76 28.14
CA LYS A 96 -4.82 -9.38 27.26
C LYS A 96 -4.48 -9.27 25.77
N PHE A 97 -4.01 -8.11 25.33
CA PHE A 97 -3.62 -7.92 23.92
C PHE A 97 -2.33 -8.65 23.59
N HIS A 98 -1.39 -8.73 24.54
CA HIS A 98 -0.16 -9.52 24.37
C HIS A 98 -0.49 -11.01 24.17
N ASP A 99 -1.38 -11.57 25.01
CA ASP A 99 -1.81 -12.97 24.95
C ASP A 99 -2.55 -13.30 23.64
N GLU A 100 -3.20 -12.33 23.02
CA GLU A 100 -3.80 -12.44 21.68
C GLU A 100 -2.76 -12.33 20.56
N LEU A 101 -1.86 -11.35 20.68
CA LEU A 101 -0.93 -10.97 19.62
C LEU A 101 0.20 -11.99 19.45
N GLU A 102 0.76 -12.50 20.54
CA GLU A 102 1.91 -13.40 20.50
C GLU A 102 1.60 -14.70 19.72
N PRO A 103 0.56 -15.46 20.03
CA PRO A 103 0.20 -16.65 19.26
C PRO A 103 -0.25 -16.29 17.83
N PHE A 104 -0.93 -15.14 17.64
CA PHE A 104 -1.27 -14.69 16.28
C PHE A 104 -0.02 -14.48 15.40
N VAL A 105 1.04 -13.92 15.96
CA VAL A 105 2.29 -13.64 15.23
C VAL A 105 3.11 -14.91 15.04
N LEU A 106 3.27 -15.73 16.10
CA LEU A 106 4.25 -16.81 16.14
C LEU A 106 3.69 -18.16 15.71
N ASP A 107 2.44 -18.51 16.05
CA ASP A 107 1.92 -19.84 15.86
C ASP A 107 1.47 -20.06 14.39
N PRO A 108 1.61 -21.25 13.86
CA PRO A 108 1.02 -21.63 12.59
C PRO A 108 -0.51 -21.48 12.60
N PHE A 109 -1.08 -21.13 11.46
CA PHE A 109 -2.53 -21.08 11.28
C PHE A 109 -2.88 -21.57 9.87
N ASP A 110 -3.78 -22.54 9.79
CA ASP A 110 -4.31 -23.02 8.51
C ASP A 110 -5.40 -22.06 8.00
N GLY A 111 -4.97 -20.94 7.44
CA GLY A 111 -5.81 -19.86 6.98
C GLY A 111 -5.00 -18.59 6.75
N MET A 112 -5.70 -17.49 6.50
CA MET A 112 -5.08 -16.17 6.26
C MET A 112 -4.98 -15.39 7.57
N LYS A 113 -3.77 -14.99 7.94
CA LYS A 113 -3.53 -14.02 9.03
C LYS A 113 -3.57 -12.61 8.48
N ILE A 114 -4.42 -11.76 9.02
CA ILE A 114 -4.54 -10.36 8.61
C ILE A 114 -4.20 -9.46 9.81
N PHE A 115 -3.07 -8.78 9.73
CA PHE A 115 -2.64 -7.83 10.74
C PHE A 115 -2.88 -6.40 10.24
N VAL A 116 -3.69 -5.64 10.96
CA VAL A 116 -4.02 -4.26 10.58
C VAL A 116 -3.38 -3.30 11.55
N MET A 117 -2.49 -2.44 11.05
CA MET A 117 -1.73 -1.46 11.84
C MET A 117 -1.99 -0.04 11.35
N ASN A 118 -2.01 0.90 12.29
CA ASN A 118 -2.04 2.30 11.89
C ASN A 118 -0.63 2.80 11.50
N VAL A 119 -0.58 3.76 10.58
CA VAL A 119 0.69 4.28 10.03
C VAL A 119 1.60 4.90 11.10
N GLU A 120 1.01 5.44 12.17
CA GLU A 120 1.74 6.04 13.29
C GLU A 120 2.54 5.00 14.11
N ALA A 121 2.13 3.72 14.12
CA ALA A 121 2.86 2.63 14.76
C ALA A 121 4.30 2.53 14.22
N PHE A 122 4.52 2.89 12.95
CA PHE A 122 5.83 2.86 12.30
C PHE A 122 6.74 4.04 12.67
N SER A 123 6.26 4.97 13.47
CA SER A 123 7.10 5.98 14.15
C SER A 123 7.72 5.44 15.44
N THR A 124 7.29 4.27 15.91
CA THR A 124 7.75 3.65 17.15
C THR A 124 8.60 2.40 16.88
N ARG A 125 9.64 2.18 17.70
CA ARG A 125 10.48 0.97 17.60
C ARG A 125 9.65 -0.32 17.76
N LYS A 126 8.71 -0.32 18.69
CA LYS A 126 7.85 -1.47 19.00
C LYS A 126 6.96 -1.87 17.83
N GLY A 127 6.25 -0.91 17.21
CA GLY A 127 5.40 -1.20 16.06
C GLY A 127 6.20 -1.75 14.88
N VAL A 128 7.36 -1.16 14.59
CA VAL A 128 8.25 -1.64 13.53
C VAL A 128 8.73 -3.07 13.80
N GLN A 129 9.16 -3.35 15.03
CA GLN A 129 9.68 -4.67 15.40
C GLN A 129 8.61 -5.76 15.25
N ILE A 130 7.40 -5.52 15.75
CA ILE A 130 6.31 -6.49 15.65
C ILE A 130 5.91 -6.73 14.19
N ALA A 131 5.79 -5.68 13.38
CA ALA A 131 5.51 -5.82 11.96
C ALA A 131 6.56 -6.68 11.24
N LYS A 132 7.85 -6.44 11.52
CA LYS A 132 8.95 -7.23 10.95
C LYS A 132 8.92 -8.69 11.39
N VAL A 133 8.67 -8.95 12.69
CA VAL A 133 8.55 -10.32 13.21
C VAL A 133 7.37 -11.04 12.55
N PHE A 134 6.19 -10.38 12.46
CA PHE A 134 5.03 -10.94 11.79
C PHE A 134 5.34 -11.35 10.35
N LEU A 135 5.96 -10.47 9.55
CA LEU A 135 6.30 -10.74 8.16
C LEU A 135 7.38 -11.82 8.02
N SER A 136 8.40 -11.82 8.89
CA SER A 136 9.47 -12.82 8.87
C SER A 136 8.99 -14.23 9.25
N LYS A 137 8.00 -14.33 10.15
CA LYS A 137 7.39 -15.59 10.53
C LYS A 137 6.38 -16.12 9.49
N ASN A 138 5.92 -15.25 8.61
CA ASN A 138 4.98 -15.56 7.54
C ASN A 138 5.57 -15.09 6.19
N PRO A 139 6.54 -15.83 5.59
CA PRO A 139 7.26 -15.38 4.40
C PRO A 139 6.36 -15.29 3.15
N ASP A 140 5.29 -16.07 3.09
CA ASP A 140 4.27 -15.96 2.06
C ASP A 140 3.28 -14.85 2.42
N ASN A 141 3.69 -13.60 2.26
CA ASN A 141 2.96 -12.45 2.74
C ASN A 141 2.69 -11.38 1.68
N MET A 142 1.77 -10.49 2.03
CA MET A 142 1.47 -9.28 1.29
C MET A 142 1.44 -8.08 2.24
N VAL A 143 2.00 -6.95 1.83
CA VAL A 143 1.91 -5.69 2.56
C VAL A 143 1.12 -4.68 1.73
N ILE A 144 0.09 -4.09 2.34
CA ILE A 144 -0.77 -3.07 1.75
C ILE A 144 -0.58 -1.78 2.54
N VAL A 145 -0.27 -0.68 1.83
CA VAL A 145 -0.27 0.67 2.42
C VAL A 145 -1.48 1.42 1.87
N ASP A 146 -2.49 1.57 2.69
CA ASP A 146 -3.69 2.34 2.37
C ASP A 146 -3.44 3.83 2.65
N GLU A 147 -4.01 4.68 1.80
CA GLU A 147 -3.70 6.11 1.74
C GLU A 147 -2.19 6.39 1.75
N SER A 148 -1.51 5.86 0.72
CA SER A 148 -0.05 5.87 0.61
C SER A 148 0.58 7.27 0.60
N THR A 149 -0.20 8.32 0.42
CA THR A 149 0.24 9.72 0.63
C THR A 149 0.77 9.97 2.04
N THR A 150 0.43 9.13 3.01
CA THR A 150 0.97 9.17 4.37
C THR A 150 2.48 8.89 4.44
N ILE A 151 3.04 8.24 3.41
CA ILE A 151 4.47 7.93 3.26
C ILE A 151 5.17 8.77 2.18
N LYS A 152 4.59 9.87 1.70
CA LYS A 152 5.19 10.75 0.69
C LYS A 152 6.44 11.49 1.18
N ASN A 153 6.54 11.78 2.48
CA ASN A 153 7.71 12.44 3.05
C ASN A 153 8.83 11.42 3.31
N ARG A 154 9.78 11.32 2.37
CA ARG A 154 10.93 10.41 2.44
C ARG A 154 11.82 10.59 3.67
N GLN A 155 11.81 11.76 4.30
CA GLN A 155 12.65 12.05 5.48
C GLN A 155 12.00 11.57 6.79
N ALA A 156 10.67 11.38 6.81
CA ALA A 156 9.96 10.94 7.99
C ALA A 156 10.38 9.52 8.40
N GLN A 157 10.61 9.31 9.70
CA GLN A 157 11.06 8.00 10.23
C GLN A 157 10.06 6.89 9.89
N ARG A 158 8.76 7.15 9.99
CA ARG A 158 7.71 6.18 9.62
C ARG A 158 7.81 5.76 8.15
N THR A 159 8.09 6.69 7.23
CA THR A 159 8.26 6.40 5.81
C THR A 159 9.45 5.48 5.58
N LYS A 160 10.61 5.77 6.17
CA LYS A 160 11.80 4.93 6.08
C LYS A 160 11.54 3.52 6.63
N ASN A 161 10.85 3.43 7.76
CA ASN A 161 10.52 2.15 8.39
C ASN A 161 9.54 1.32 7.55
N ILE A 162 8.54 1.95 6.92
CA ILE A 162 7.59 1.26 6.04
C ILE A 162 8.28 0.83 4.75
N ILE A 163 9.09 1.68 4.13
CA ILE A 163 9.88 1.32 2.94
C ILE A 163 10.78 0.11 3.24
N ALA A 164 11.40 0.05 4.41
CA ALA A 164 12.27 -1.07 4.78
C ALA A 164 11.54 -2.43 4.87
N LEU A 165 10.20 -2.45 4.98
CA LEU A 165 9.42 -3.70 4.97
C LEU A 165 9.47 -4.41 3.61
N GLN A 166 9.81 -3.72 2.53
CA GLN A 166 9.94 -4.33 1.20
C GLN A 166 10.91 -5.53 1.19
N ASN A 167 11.93 -5.52 2.07
CA ASN A 167 12.94 -6.58 2.16
C ASN A 167 12.40 -7.91 2.72
N VAL A 168 11.24 -7.87 3.40
CA VAL A 168 10.58 -9.02 4.01
C VAL A 168 9.17 -9.23 3.48
N SER A 169 8.79 -8.51 2.41
CA SER A 169 7.47 -8.56 1.79
C SER A 169 7.52 -9.23 0.43
N LYS A 170 6.69 -10.26 0.22
CA LYS A 170 6.60 -10.98 -1.06
C LYS A 170 5.74 -10.20 -2.06
N TYR A 171 4.58 -9.72 -1.63
CA TYR A 171 3.69 -8.88 -2.44
C TYR A 171 3.49 -7.51 -1.79
N ARG A 172 3.39 -6.46 -2.59
CA ARG A 172 3.21 -5.08 -2.09
C ARG A 172 2.14 -4.35 -2.88
N ARG A 173 1.29 -3.59 -2.17
CA ARG A 173 0.28 -2.70 -2.77
C ARG A 173 0.31 -1.34 -2.08
N ILE A 174 0.14 -0.30 -2.84
CA ILE A 174 -0.20 1.04 -2.35
C ILE A 174 -1.55 1.44 -2.90
N LEU A 175 -2.37 2.05 -2.06
CA LEU A 175 -3.71 2.50 -2.39
C LEU A 175 -3.82 4.00 -2.09
N THR A 176 -4.28 4.77 -3.05
CA THR A 176 -4.65 6.18 -2.83
C THR A 176 -5.49 6.72 -3.99
N GLY A 177 -6.40 7.63 -3.68
CA GLY A 177 -7.15 8.37 -4.70
C GLY A 177 -6.37 9.52 -5.32
N SER A 178 -5.36 10.03 -4.61
CA SER A 178 -4.60 11.21 -5.03
C SER A 178 -3.10 11.00 -4.78
N PRO A 179 -2.39 10.26 -5.65
CA PRO A 179 -0.98 9.92 -5.46
C PRO A 179 -0.06 11.16 -5.43
N VAL A 180 -0.47 12.21 -6.11
CA VAL A 180 0.20 13.52 -6.13
C VAL A 180 -0.67 14.53 -5.39
N THR A 181 -0.20 15.00 -4.24
CA THR A 181 -0.95 15.97 -3.43
C THR A 181 -0.46 17.41 -3.61
N LYS A 182 0.84 17.60 -3.69
CA LYS A 182 1.47 18.93 -3.88
C LYS A 182 2.48 18.93 -5.02
N SER A 183 3.10 17.80 -5.25
CA SER A 183 4.25 17.68 -6.16
C SER A 183 4.37 16.25 -6.71
N PRO A 184 4.72 16.08 -7.99
CA PRO A 184 5.09 14.77 -8.53
C PRO A 184 6.21 14.08 -7.73
N MET A 185 7.00 14.84 -6.97
CA MET A 185 8.03 14.30 -6.08
C MET A 185 7.44 13.45 -4.94
N ASP A 186 6.14 13.64 -4.62
CA ASP A 186 5.41 12.83 -3.64
C ASP A 186 5.36 11.33 -4.02
N LEU A 187 5.50 11.02 -5.31
CA LEU A 187 5.47 9.65 -5.83
C LEU A 187 6.73 8.86 -5.48
N PHE A 188 7.88 9.52 -5.32
CA PHE A 188 9.15 8.80 -5.19
C PHE A 188 9.15 7.79 -4.04
N SER A 189 8.85 8.22 -2.82
CA SER A 189 8.86 7.33 -1.65
C SER A 189 7.71 6.33 -1.64
N GLN A 190 6.56 6.68 -2.22
CA GLN A 190 5.44 5.76 -2.39
C GLN A 190 5.83 4.60 -3.32
N CYS A 191 6.43 4.93 -4.46
CA CYS A 191 6.90 3.93 -5.42
C CYS A 191 8.13 3.15 -4.92
N GLU A 192 9.02 3.78 -4.14
CA GLU A 192 10.16 3.11 -3.52
C GLU A 192 9.74 1.99 -2.57
N PHE A 193 8.62 2.13 -1.86
CA PHE A 193 8.04 1.04 -1.10
C PHE A 193 7.61 -0.14 -1.98
N LEU A 194 7.06 0.11 -3.16
CA LEU A 194 6.65 -0.95 -4.08
C LEU A 194 7.84 -1.77 -4.57
N SER A 195 8.84 -1.09 -5.11
CA SER A 195 10.08 -1.72 -5.54
C SER A 195 11.18 -0.67 -5.68
N PRO A 196 12.40 -0.92 -5.20
CA PRO A 196 13.53 -0.05 -5.49
C PRO A 196 13.66 0.12 -7.00
N LYS A 197 13.84 1.36 -7.44
CA LYS A 197 14.04 1.70 -8.85
C LYS A 197 12.86 1.40 -9.78
N CYS A 198 11.64 1.10 -9.28
CA CYS A 198 10.48 0.88 -10.17
C CYS A 198 10.21 2.09 -11.08
N LEU A 199 10.53 3.29 -10.61
CA LEU A 199 10.53 4.52 -11.43
C LEU A 199 11.77 4.67 -12.33
N GLY A 200 12.76 3.77 -12.25
CA GLY A 200 14.00 3.81 -13.02
C GLY A 200 15.09 4.74 -12.48
N TYR A 201 15.02 5.12 -11.19
CA TYR A 201 16.00 6.00 -10.56
C TYR A 201 16.59 5.40 -9.29
N ASN A 202 17.90 5.58 -9.11
CA ASN A 202 18.65 5.06 -7.96
C ASN A 202 18.55 5.97 -6.73
N SER A 203 18.09 7.22 -6.90
CA SER A 203 17.97 8.18 -5.81
C SER A 203 16.89 9.21 -6.08
N TYR A 204 16.38 9.79 -4.99
CA TYR A 204 15.45 10.93 -5.06
C TYR A 204 16.03 12.11 -5.86
N TYR A 205 17.30 12.41 -5.70
CA TYR A 205 17.91 13.56 -6.41
C TYR A 205 18.01 13.33 -7.91
N ALA A 206 18.27 12.10 -8.35
CA ALA A 206 18.24 11.75 -9.77
C ALA A 206 16.81 11.88 -10.34
N PHE A 207 15.80 11.42 -9.59
CA PHE A 207 14.39 11.58 -9.94
C PHE A 207 13.99 13.06 -10.00
N GLN A 208 14.35 13.84 -8.98
CA GLN A 208 14.10 15.29 -8.93
C GLN A 208 14.77 16.01 -10.09
N GLY A 209 16.03 15.72 -10.38
CA GLY A 209 16.78 16.32 -11.50
C GLY A 209 16.16 16.02 -12.87
N ARG A 210 15.42 14.90 -13.01
CA ARG A 210 14.71 14.56 -14.24
C ARG A 210 13.40 15.31 -14.42
N TYR A 211 12.60 15.43 -13.33
CA TYR A 211 11.21 15.87 -13.41
C TYR A 211 10.93 17.24 -12.82
N ALA A 212 11.87 17.83 -12.05
CA ALA A 212 11.71 19.15 -11.48
C ALA A 212 12.62 20.17 -12.15
N ASN A 213 12.09 21.38 -12.32
CA ASN A 213 12.88 22.58 -12.60
C ASN A 213 13.25 23.21 -11.27
N THR A 214 14.54 23.40 -11.02
CA THR A 214 15.03 23.98 -9.78
C THR A 214 15.74 25.29 -10.04
N GLN A 215 15.61 26.23 -9.12
CA GLN A 215 16.32 27.51 -9.10
C GLN A 215 17.06 27.65 -7.78
N GLN A 216 18.31 28.09 -7.84
CA GLN A 216 19.06 28.42 -6.64
C GLN A 216 18.46 29.67 -6.00
N ARG A 217 18.17 29.59 -4.71
CA ARG A 217 17.72 30.70 -3.89
C ARG A 217 18.67 30.89 -2.72
N THR A 218 18.87 32.15 -2.35
CA THR A 218 19.69 32.51 -1.19
C THR A 218 18.81 33.22 -0.18
N MET A 219 18.88 32.83 1.08
CA MET A 219 18.20 33.46 2.19
C MET A 219 19.23 33.66 3.33
N GLY A 220 19.67 34.88 3.51
CA GLY A 220 20.82 35.21 4.37
C GLY A 220 22.09 34.49 3.86
N HIS A 221 22.77 33.75 4.72
CA HIS A 221 24.00 33.01 4.39
C HIS A 221 23.72 31.58 3.86
N ARG A 222 22.45 31.16 3.65
CA ARG A 222 22.11 29.82 3.20
C ARG A 222 21.57 29.82 1.77
N SER A 223 22.19 29.03 0.92
CA SER A 223 21.71 28.76 -0.42
C SER A 223 21.00 27.40 -0.46
N PHE A 224 19.86 27.32 -1.15
CA PHE A 224 19.09 26.09 -1.34
C PHE A 224 18.48 26.04 -2.73
N GLN A 225 18.17 24.82 -3.21
CA GLN A 225 17.48 24.61 -4.47
C GLN A 225 15.97 24.61 -4.22
N GLN A 226 15.26 25.56 -4.86
CA GLN A 226 13.81 25.63 -4.84
C GLN A 226 13.24 25.02 -6.12
N ILE A 227 12.25 24.13 -6.00
CA ILE A 227 11.47 23.67 -7.14
C ILE A 227 10.55 24.79 -7.58
N VAL A 228 10.67 25.21 -8.84
CA VAL A 228 9.89 26.28 -9.47
C VAL A 228 8.94 25.76 -10.55
N GLY A 229 8.98 24.48 -10.87
CA GLY A 229 8.10 23.85 -11.85
C GLY A 229 8.46 22.38 -12.08
N TYR A 230 7.71 21.75 -12.97
CA TYR A 230 7.90 20.35 -13.33
C TYR A 230 7.97 20.19 -14.85
N ARG A 231 8.60 19.10 -15.29
CA ARG A 231 8.79 18.78 -16.70
C ARG A 231 8.67 17.28 -16.92
N ARG A 232 8.46 16.87 -18.19
CA ARG A 232 8.42 15.46 -18.61
C ARG A 232 7.40 14.62 -17.87
N LEU A 233 6.25 15.20 -17.55
CA LEU A 233 5.20 14.52 -16.80
C LEU A 233 4.60 13.34 -17.58
N ASP A 234 4.56 13.44 -18.92
CA ASP A 234 4.10 12.33 -19.78
C ASP A 234 5.04 11.12 -19.67
N GLU A 235 6.35 11.34 -19.63
CA GLU A 235 7.31 10.27 -19.38
C GLU A 235 7.10 9.63 -17.99
N LEU A 236 6.82 10.44 -16.99
CA LEU A 236 6.54 9.94 -15.64
C LEU A 236 5.27 9.10 -15.62
N ASN A 237 4.20 9.54 -16.28
CA ASN A 237 2.95 8.79 -16.40
C ASN A 237 3.19 7.45 -17.10
N GLN A 238 3.87 7.42 -18.24
CA GLN A 238 4.22 6.18 -18.96
C GLN A 238 5.02 5.19 -18.09
N ARG A 239 5.83 5.68 -17.15
CA ARG A 239 6.55 4.81 -16.19
C ARG A 239 5.61 4.24 -15.14
N LEU A 240 4.68 5.04 -14.64
CA LEU A 240 3.67 4.62 -13.67
C LEU A 240 2.72 3.58 -14.27
N ASP A 241 2.29 3.73 -15.51
CA ASP A 241 1.38 2.82 -16.20
C ASP A 241 1.85 1.36 -16.23
N ARG A 242 3.15 1.13 -16.07
CA ARG A 242 3.73 -0.22 -16.04
C ARG A 242 3.36 -1.02 -14.78
N PHE A 243 3.01 -0.34 -13.70
CA PHE A 243 2.74 -0.95 -12.41
C PHE A 243 1.63 -0.25 -11.62
N SER A 244 0.77 0.50 -12.29
CA SER A 244 -0.37 1.16 -11.67
C SER A 244 -1.58 1.24 -12.60
N ASN A 245 -2.77 1.35 -12.00
CA ASN A 245 -3.97 1.80 -12.69
C ASN A 245 -4.41 3.12 -12.09
N ARG A 246 -4.92 4.01 -12.94
CA ARG A 246 -5.58 5.24 -12.51
C ARG A 246 -7.04 5.18 -12.90
N ILE A 247 -7.94 5.36 -11.92
CA ILE A 247 -9.38 5.39 -12.14
C ILE A 247 -9.95 6.61 -11.46
N LEU A 248 -10.66 7.44 -12.22
CA LEU A 248 -11.37 8.61 -11.75
C LEU A 248 -12.88 8.34 -11.76
N LYS A 249 -13.63 9.05 -10.94
CA LYS A 249 -15.09 8.92 -10.93
C LYS A 249 -15.74 9.37 -12.24
N GLU A 250 -15.17 10.39 -12.87
CA GLU A 250 -15.62 10.89 -14.16
C GLU A 250 -15.52 9.81 -15.26
N ASP A 251 -14.51 8.96 -15.23
CA ASP A 251 -14.35 7.84 -16.16
C ASP A 251 -15.50 6.83 -16.02
N LEU A 252 -16.07 6.68 -14.81
CA LEU A 252 -17.12 5.73 -14.50
C LEU A 252 -18.52 6.26 -14.83
N SER A 253 -18.71 7.58 -14.79
CA SER A 253 -20.01 8.20 -15.12
C SER A 253 -20.38 8.10 -16.60
N LEU A 254 -19.40 7.92 -17.48
CA LEU A 254 -19.59 7.76 -18.93
C LEU A 254 -20.00 6.34 -19.34
N ILE A 255 -19.96 5.36 -18.44
CA ILE A 255 -20.27 3.95 -18.72
C ILE A 255 -21.76 3.65 -18.45
N HIS A 256 -22.51 4.57 -17.84
CA HIS A 256 -23.92 4.40 -17.46
C HIS A 256 -24.89 5.31 -18.24
N ILE A 257 -24.51 5.78 -19.43
CA ILE A 257 -25.42 6.46 -20.36
C ILE A 257 -25.75 5.54 -21.52
#